data_3d6336440f4ea6d45742964492dea8a2
#
_entry.id   3d6336440f4ea6d45742964492dea8a2
#
_cell.length_a   1.000
_cell.length_b   1.000
_cell.length_c   1.000
_cell.angle_alpha   90.00
_cell.angle_beta   90.00
_cell.angle_gamma   90.00
#
_symmetry.space_group_name_H-M   'P 1'
#
loop_
_entity.id
_entity.type
_entity.pdbx_description
1 polymer ?
#
loop_
_entity_poly.entity_id
_entity_poly.type
_entity_poly.pdbx_seq_one_letter_code
_entity_poly.pdbx_strand_id
1 'polypeptide(L)'
;MTPVKPNLLEVLDLLENLYGPQRLAGPTDPYEMIVYVNSGYPAADLPCSRGFEALKREVGLKPENILEAPKTKLTKLMRLGGIVPELRAEKLKEIARMAKNEFGKDLLATLKRWMLEEKKQPGKGIRGAKSVLQKFPVIGEPGAEKILLFSKLAPVAAVPSACVSVAIRLWGGTGKNYAADYRVAREILSAGLDETFEARQRAYLLLKKHGQEICKRSTPKCEICPLTRQCAYFQAKAADSNAP
;
A
#
# COMPACT_ATOMS: atom_id res chain seq x y z
N MET A 1 -24.84 -22.28 -12.13
CA MET A 1 -23.60 -22.08 -12.90
C MET A 1 -22.62 -21.36 -11.97
N THR A 2 -21.44 -21.93 -11.73
CA THR A 2 -20.37 -21.25 -10.98
C THR A 2 -19.94 -20.02 -11.78
N PRO A 3 -19.94 -18.81 -11.22
CA PRO A 3 -19.51 -17.63 -11.94
C PRO A 3 -18.05 -17.79 -12.37
N VAL A 4 -17.79 -17.59 -13.66
CA VAL A 4 -16.43 -17.60 -14.20
C VAL A 4 -15.66 -16.48 -13.51
N LYS A 5 -14.54 -16.83 -12.86
CA LYS A 5 -13.68 -15.81 -12.20
C LYS A 5 -13.13 -14.86 -13.27
N PRO A 6 -13.21 -13.54 -13.06
CA PRO A 6 -12.72 -12.58 -14.02
C PRO A 6 -11.21 -12.72 -14.25
N ASN A 7 -10.78 -12.53 -15.48
CA ASN A 7 -9.38 -12.46 -15.84
C ASN A 7 -8.77 -11.17 -15.24
N LEU A 8 -7.67 -11.29 -14.51
CA LEU A 8 -7.05 -10.13 -13.83
C LEU A 8 -6.53 -9.09 -14.83
N LEU A 9 -5.94 -9.51 -15.95
CA LEU A 9 -5.42 -8.58 -16.96
C LEU A 9 -6.55 -7.78 -17.61
N GLU A 10 -7.67 -8.42 -17.96
CA GLU A 10 -8.86 -7.73 -18.49
C GLU A 10 -9.43 -6.74 -17.48
N VAL A 11 -9.46 -7.09 -16.19
CA VAL A 11 -9.87 -6.17 -15.13
C VAL A 11 -8.96 -4.95 -15.09
N LEU A 12 -7.64 -5.14 -15.17
CA LEU A 12 -6.68 -4.03 -15.15
C LEU A 12 -6.80 -3.15 -16.39
N ASP A 13 -7.05 -3.73 -17.56
CA ASP A 13 -7.26 -2.97 -18.81
C ASP A 13 -8.51 -2.10 -18.74
N LEU A 14 -9.62 -2.63 -18.21
CA LEU A 14 -10.85 -1.86 -17.98
C LEU A 14 -10.63 -0.71 -16.99
N LEU A 15 -9.86 -0.94 -15.92
CA LEU A 15 -9.54 0.10 -14.94
C LEU A 15 -8.60 1.17 -15.53
N GLU A 16 -7.64 0.77 -16.36
CA GLU A 16 -6.74 1.72 -17.01
C GLU A 16 -7.45 2.56 -18.07
N ASN A 17 -8.39 1.98 -18.80
CA ASN A 17 -9.26 2.72 -19.72
C ASN A 17 -10.11 3.78 -18.97
N LEU A 18 -10.56 3.47 -17.74
CA LEU A 18 -11.34 4.40 -16.92
C LEU A 18 -10.50 5.51 -16.28
N TYR A 19 -9.35 5.16 -15.71
CA TYR A 19 -8.56 6.08 -14.86
C TYR A 19 -7.33 6.65 -15.55
N GLY A 20 -6.95 6.14 -16.71
CA GLY A 20 -5.65 6.36 -17.32
C GLY A 20 -4.49 5.72 -16.54
N PRO A 21 -3.26 5.84 -17.05
CA PRO A 21 -2.07 5.37 -16.37
C PRO A 21 -1.90 6.05 -15.01
N GLN A 22 -1.70 5.25 -13.96
CA GLN A 22 -1.56 5.75 -12.59
C GLN A 22 -0.08 5.81 -12.16
N ARG A 23 0.24 6.76 -11.29
CA ARG A 23 1.58 6.91 -10.70
C ARG A 23 1.52 6.87 -9.18
N LEU A 24 2.62 6.43 -8.57
CA LEU A 24 2.75 6.47 -7.12
C LEU A 24 2.74 7.93 -6.64
N ALA A 25 1.89 8.22 -5.67
CA ALA A 25 2.01 9.43 -4.90
C ALA A 25 3.09 9.26 -3.82
N GLY A 26 4.03 10.20 -3.74
CA GLY A 26 5.11 10.20 -2.76
C GLY A 26 6.43 9.56 -3.23
N PRO A 27 7.38 9.40 -2.31
CA PRO A 27 8.74 8.95 -2.61
C PRO A 27 8.83 7.45 -2.91
N THR A 28 9.98 7.03 -3.45
CA THR A 28 10.33 5.63 -3.71
C THR A 28 11.50 5.13 -2.86
N ASP A 29 12.21 6.01 -2.15
CA ASP A 29 13.20 5.59 -1.15
C ASP A 29 12.50 4.94 0.05
N PRO A 30 12.98 3.78 0.56
CA PRO A 30 12.33 3.06 1.64
C PRO A 30 12.12 3.89 2.92
N TYR A 31 13.13 4.64 3.34
CA TYR A 31 13.02 5.47 4.54
C TYR A 31 12.05 6.63 4.33
N GLU A 32 12.14 7.32 3.20
CA GLU A 32 11.22 8.40 2.87
C GLU A 32 9.77 7.89 2.72
N MET A 33 9.56 6.67 2.19
CA MET A 33 8.22 6.05 2.15
C MET A 33 7.64 5.82 3.55
N ILE A 34 8.46 5.40 4.52
CA ILE A 34 8.05 5.24 5.91
C ILE A 34 7.67 6.59 6.52
N VAL A 35 8.48 7.61 6.31
CA VAL A 35 8.20 8.98 6.76
C VAL A 35 6.92 9.51 6.11
N TYR A 36 6.75 9.30 4.80
CA TYR A 36 5.56 9.70 4.04
C TYR A 36 4.27 9.11 4.62
N VAL A 37 4.23 7.80 4.84
CA VAL A 37 3.06 7.14 5.44
C VAL A 37 2.76 7.71 6.83
N ASN A 38 3.78 7.90 7.66
CA ASN A 38 3.62 8.43 9.02
C ASN A 38 3.27 9.93 9.04
N SER A 39 3.44 10.65 7.94
CA SER A 39 3.02 12.05 7.83
C SER A 39 1.52 12.23 7.68
N GLY A 40 0.75 11.17 7.37
CA GLY A 40 -0.68 11.30 7.11
C GLY A 40 -1.56 10.08 7.38
N TYR A 41 -1.02 8.89 7.63
CA TYR A 41 -1.85 7.69 7.85
C TYR A 41 -2.77 7.84 9.09
N PRO A 42 -4.05 7.47 9.04
CA PRO A 42 -4.74 6.74 7.96
C PRO A 42 -5.39 7.62 6.88
N ALA A 43 -4.92 8.83 6.66
CA ALA A 43 -5.47 9.73 5.67
C ALA A 43 -5.20 9.26 4.22
N ALA A 44 -5.92 9.88 3.28
CA ALA A 44 -5.69 9.70 1.85
C ALA A 44 -4.33 10.27 1.41
N ASP A 45 -3.92 10.00 0.16
CA ASP A 45 -2.61 10.40 -0.36
C ASP A 45 -2.36 11.93 -0.28
N LEU A 46 -3.37 12.75 -0.54
CA LEU A 46 -3.20 14.21 -0.56
C LEU A 46 -2.82 14.81 0.81
N PRO A 47 -3.49 14.49 1.93
CA PRO A 47 -3.00 14.88 3.25
C PRO A 47 -1.61 14.35 3.57
N CYS A 48 -1.31 13.06 3.24
CA CYS A 48 0.04 12.50 3.43
C CYS A 48 1.08 13.34 2.70
N SER A 49 0.83 13.69 1.43
CA SER A 49 1.73 14.53 0.64
C SER A 49 1.93 15.91 1.27
N ARG A 50 0.86 16.56 1.73
CA ARG A 50 0.96 17.88 2.37
C ARG A 50 1.83 17.86 3.62
N GLY A 51 1.61 16.88 4.50
CA GLY A 51 2.42 16.73 5.72
C GLY A 51 3.88 16.41 5.41
N PHE A 52 4.13 15.52 4.46
CA PHE A 52 5.47 15.14 4.03
C PHE A 52 6.25 16.28 3.37
N GLU A 53 5.65 17.00 2.43
CA GLU A 53 6.30 18.12 1.75
C GLU A 53 6.59 19.28 2.70
N ALA A 54 5.69 19.55 3.65
CA ALA A 54 5.95 20.54 4.69
C ALA A 54 7.12 20.13 5.59
N LEU A 55 7.19 18.86 6.00
CA LEU A 55 8.33 18.34 6.77
C LEU A 55 9.62 18.46 6.00
N LYS A 56 9.62 18.03 4.72
CA LYS A 56 10.79 18.08 3.83
C LYS A 56 11.33 19.49 3.67
N ARG A 57 10.45 20.47 3.44
CA ARG A 57 10.81 21.87 3.24
C ARG A 57 11.33 22.54 4.51
N GLU A 58 10.69 22.32 5.65
CA GLU A 58 10.93 23.13 6.86
C GLU A 58 11.87 22.49 7.89
N VAL A 59 12.08 21.19 7.81
CA VAL A 59 12.93 20.42 8.72
C VAL A 59 13.99 19.64 7.94
N GLY A 60 13.62 19.10 6.78
CA GLY A 60 14.38 18.10 6.05
C GLY A 60 14.05 16.69 6.51
N LEU A 61 14.47 15.70 5.71
CA LEU A 61 14.11 14.29 5.96
C LEU A 61 15.24 13.49 6.63
N LYS A 62 16.45 14.06 6.77
CA LYS A 62 17.54 13.35 7.46
C LYS A 62 17.14 13.03 8.89
N PRO A 63 17.47 11.83 9.41
CA PRO A 63 17.15 11.45 10.78
C PRO A 63 17.56 12.47 11.82
N GLU A 64 18.76 13.08 11.68
CA GLU A 64 19.27 14.11 12.58
C GLU A 64 18.35 15.32 12.66
N ASN A 65 17.94 15.83 11.50
CA ASN A 65 17.08 17.01 11.41
C ASN A 65 15.74 16.78 12.14
N ILE A 66 15.15 15.59 11.94
CA ILE A 66 13.89 15.21 12.58
C ILE A 66 14.07 15.08 14.10
N LEU A 67 15.22 14.53 14.55
CA LEU A 67 15.52 14.37 15.97
C LEU A 67 15.78 15.71 16.67
N GLU A 68 16.43 16.65 16.02
CA GLU A 68 16.74 17.98 16.56
C GLU A 68 15.51 18.90 16.56
N ALA A 69 14.60 18.73 15.59
CA ALA A 69 13.42 19.58 15.50
C ALA A 69 12.55 19.53 16.76
N PRO A 70 12.09 20.67 17.30
CA PRO A 70 11.16 20.70 18.44
C PRO A 70 9.88 19.91 18.15
N LYS A 71 9.37 19.15 19.13
CA LYS A 71 8.13 18.38 18.98
C LYS A 71 6.97 19.28 18.56
N THR A 72 6.89 20.49 19.10
CA THR A 72 5.87 21.49 18.74
C THR A 72 5.89 21.87 17.26
N LYS A 73 7.09 22.03 16.67
CA LYS A 73 7.25 22.27 15.22
C LYS A 73 6.77 21.08 14.42
N LEU A 74 7.20 19.87 14.75
CA LEU A 74 6.76 18.64 14.07
C LEU A 74 5.24 18.48 14.17
N THR A 75 4.64 18.69 15.33
CA THR A 75 3.18 18.63 15.52
C THR A 75 2.45 19.62 14.61
N LYS A 76 2.95 20.88 14.54
CA LYS A 76 2.36 21.90 13.64
C LYS A 76 2.37 21.44 12.17
N LEU A 77 3.47 20.87 11.71
CA LEU A 77 3.59 20.36 10.34
C LEU A 77 2.68 19.15 10.12
N MET A 78 2.58 18.24 11.08
CA MET A 78 1.75 17.03 10.97
C MET A 78 0.24 17.31 10.97
N ARG A 79 -0.22 18.49 11.42
CA ARG A 79 -1.62 18.92 11.23
C ARG A 79 -2.04 18.99 9.77
N LEU A 80 -1.11 19.28 8.87
CA LEU A 80 -1.36 19.27 7.42
C LEU A 80 -1.63 17.85 6.88
N GLY A 81 -1.13 16.84 7.56
CA GLY A 81 -1.34 15.42 7.22
C GLY A 81 -2.65 14.82 7.77
N GLY A 82 -3.39 15.55 8.62
CA GLY A 82 -4.69 15.12 9.15
C GLY A 82 -4.72 14.95 10.68
N ILE A 83 -5.46 13.94 11.16
CA ILE A 83 -5.76 13.71 12.59
C ILE A 83 -4.53 13.29 13.42
N VAL A 84 -4.60 13.46 14.73
CA VAL A 84 -3.60 13.08 15.77
C VAL A 84 -2.15 13.51 15.47
N PRO A 85 -1.91 14.81 15.24
CA PRO A 85 -0.60 15.31 14.83
C PRO A 85 0.49 15.13 15.88
N GLU A 86 0.15 15.12 17.16
CA GLU A 86 1.05 14.87 18.29
C GLU A 86 1.67 13.47 18.22
N LEU A 87 0.83 12.46 18.03
CA LEU A 87 1.25 11.06 17.88
C LEU A 87 2.12 10.88 16.63
N ARG A 88 1.82 11.59 15.54
CA ARG A 88 2.65 11.55 14.32
C ARG A 88 4.01 12.14 14.54
N ALA A 89 4.10 13.28 15.24
CA ALA A 89 5.38 13.89 15.61
C ALA A 89 6.24 12.94 16.47
N GLU A 90 5.62 12.19 17.38
CA GLU A 90 6.31 11.15 18.17
C GLU A 90 6.82 10.01 17.29
N LYS A 91 5.95 9.48 16.41
CA LYS A 91 6.34 8.41 15.46
C LYS A 91 7.46 8.84 14.52
N LEU A 92 7.45 10.07 14.03
CA LEU A 92 8.55 10.59 13.21
C LEU A 92 9.88 10.57 13.96
N LYS A 93 9.90 10.97 15.24
CA LYS A 93 11.11 10.89 16.06
C LYS A 93 11.54 9.45 16.35
N GLU A 94 10.59 8.55 16.55
CA GLU A 94 10.86 7.11 16.69
C GLU A 94 11.50 6.54 15.42
N ILE A 95 10.92 6.79 14.25
CA ILE A 95 11.45 6.39 12.95
C ILE A 95 12.87 6.91 12.74
N ALA A 96 13.10 8.19 13.06
CA ALA A 96 14.43 8.79 12.91
C ALA A 96 15.47 8.16 13.86
N ARG A 97 15.10 7.83 15.11
CA ARG A 97 15.99 7.11 16.05
C ARG A 97 16.32 5.71 15.51
N MET A 98 15.34 4.96 15.05
CA MET A 98 15.56 3.63 14.50
C MET A 98 16.46 3.68 13.26
N ALA A 99 16.18 4.58 12.33
CA ALA A 99 17.00 4.74 11.12
C ALA A 99 18.47 5.07 11.46
N LYS A 100 18.69 5.94 12.45
CA LYS A 100 20.04 6.33 12.90
C LYS A 100 20.77 5.20 13.63
N ASN A 101 20.09 4.54 14.59
CA ASN A 101 20.75 3.64 15.53
C ASN A 101 20.84 2.20 15.04
N GLU A 102 19.79 1.69 14.36
CA GLU A 102 19.73 0.29 13.96
C GLU A 102 20.24 0.06 12.52
N PHE A 103 20.10 1.07 11.65
CA PHE A 103 20.40 0.92 10.22
C PHE A 103 21.52 1.81 9.72
N GLY A 104 22.25 2.50 10.62
CA GLY A 104 23.39 3.35 10.28
C GLY A 104 23.06 4.44 9.26
N LYS A 105 21.79 4.92 9.26
CA LYS A 105 21.21 5.91 8.35
C LYS A 105 21.00 5.42 6.91
N ASP A 106 21.28 4.16 6.61
CA ASP A 106 21.12 3.58 5.26
C ASP A 106 20.24 2.32 5.31
N LEU A 107 18.94 2.55 5.45
CA LEU A 107 17.94 1.48 5.40
C LEU A 107 17.96 0.77 4.05
N LEU A 108 18.17 1.52 2.94
CA LEU A 108 18.22 0.95 1.60
C LEU A 108 19.35 -0.05 1.45
N ALA A 109 20.55 0.25 1.96
CA ALA A 109 21.68 -0.70 1.94
C ALA A 109 21.37 -1.96 2.76
N THR A 110 20.70 -1.81 3.90
CA THR A 110 20.27 -2.95 4.71
C THR A 110 19.28 -3.84 3.94
N LEU A 111 18.29 -3.25 3.28
CA LEU A 111 17.32 -4.01 2.48
C LEU A 111 17.98 -4.66 1.26
N LYS A 112 18.91 -3.98 0.58
CA LYS A 112 19.68 -4.56 -0.53
C LYS A 112 20.48 -5.80 -0.11
N ARG A 113 21.05 -5.83 1.11
CA ARG A 113 21.72 -7.04 1.64
C ARG A 113 20.77 -8.22 1.73
N TRP A 114 19.53 -7.99 2.19
CA TRP A 114 18.51 -9.05 2.18
C TRP A 114 18.16 -9.52 0.76
N MET A 115 18.17 -8.64 -0.24
CA MET A 115 17.93 -9.05 -1.63
C MET A 115 19.08 -9.88 -2.20
N LEU A 116 20.30 -9.75 -1.69
CA LEU A 116 21.40 -10.68 -2.03
C LEU A 116 21.16 -12.07 -1.42
N GLU A 117 20.61 -12.15 -0.21
CA GLU A 117 20.18 -13.42 0.39
C GLU A 117 19.01 -14.07 -0.36
N GLU A 118 18.10 -13.28 -0.92
CA GLU A 118 16.98 -13.76 -1.75
C GLU A 118 17.48 -14.52 -2.98
N LYS A 119 18.56 -14.05 -3.60
CA LYS A 119 19.21 -14.74 -4.75
C LYS A 119 19.81 -16.09 -4.39
N LYS A 120 20.27 -16.25 -3.14
CA LYS A 120 20.86 -17.50 -2.65
C LYS A 120 19.79 -18.49 -2.16
N GLN A 121 18.78 -17.98 -1.49
CA GLN A 121 17.70 -18.76 -0.87
C GLN A 121 16.36 -18.05 -1.10
N PRO A 122 15.59 -18.45 -2.13
CA PRO A 122 14.30 -17.84 -2.45
C PRO A 122 13.35 -17.79 -1.26
N GLY A 123 12.72 -16.66 -1.06
CA GLY A 123 11.80 -16.36 0.04
C GLY A 123 12.48 -15.96 1.36
N LYS A 124 13.76 -16.20 1.57
CA LYS A 124 14.45 -15.82 2.80
C LYS A 124 14.73 -14.32 2.87
N GLY A 125 15.25 -13.78 1.79
CA GLY A 125 15.57 -12.36 1.70
C GLY A 125 14.35 -11.46 1.79
N ILE A 126 13.28 -11.79 1.07
CA ILE A 126 12.01 -11.07 1.13
C ILE A 126 11.43 -11.11 2.56
N ARG A 127 11.42 -12.27 3.23
CA ARG A 127 10.97 -12.36 4.62
C ARG A 127 11.82 -11.52 5.57
N GLY A 128 13.14 -11.55 5.44
CA GLY A 128 14.06 -10.75 6.25
C GLY A 128 13.86 -9.26 6.05
N ALA A 129 13.75 -8.80 4.80
CA ALA A 129 13.48 -7.40 4.47
C ALA A 129 12.11 -6.93 5.00
N LYS A 130 11.06 -7.75 4.87
CA LYS A 130 9.74 -7.46 5.47
C LYS A 130 9.84 -7.33 6.99
N SER A 131 10.55 -8.24 7.65
CA SER A 131 10.76 -8.18 9.11
C SER A 131 11.47 -6.90 9.56
N VAL A 132 12.45 -6.43 8.80
CA VAL A 132 13.11 -5.12 9.06
C VAL A 132 12.11 -3.98 8.92
N LEU A 133 11.35 -3.93 7.83
CA LEU A 133 10.39 -2.87 7.57
C LEU A 133 9.24 -2.84 8.59
N GLN A 134 8.79 -3.99 9.04
CA GLN A 134 7.69 -4.11 10.01
C GLN A 134 8.07 -3.69 11.44
N LYS A 135 9.34 -3.44 11.73
CA LYS A 135 9.74 -2.80 12.98
C LYS A 135 9.32 -1.33 13.06
N PHE A 136 9.20 -0.66 11.91
CA PHE A 136 8.84 0.75 11.88
C PHE A 136 7.36 0.99 12.19
N PRO A 137 7.02 2.08 12.90
CA PRO A 137 5.65 2.44 13.21
C PRO A 137 4.75 2.45 11.97
N VAL A 138 3.53 1.89 12.11
CA VAL A 138 2.49 1.86 11.06
C VAL A 138 2.80 0.95 9.86
N ILE A 139 4.00 0.39 9.78
CA ILE A 139 4.36 -0.50 8.67
C ILE A 139 4.01 -1.94 9.02
N GLY A 140 2.83 -2.38 8.57
CA GLY A 140 2.44 -3.79 8.57
C GLY A 140 2.89 -4.52 7.29
N GLU A 141 2.44 -5.77 7.10
CA GLU A 141 2.77 -6.56 5.92
C GLU A 141 2.44 -5.85 4.59
N PRO A 142 1.24 -5.24 4.40
CA PRO A 142 0.93 -4.52 3.17
C PRO A 142 1.86 -3.32 2.92
N GLY A 143 2.25 -2.62 3.99
CA GLY A 143 3.19 -1.49 3.91
C GLY A 143 4.59 -1.93 3.51
N ALA A 144 5.08 -3.02 4.11
CA ALA A 144 6.40 -3.58 3.79
C ALA A 144 6.45 -4.07 2.33
N GLU A 145 5.43 -4.76 1.84
CA GLU A 145 5.34 -5.22 0.46
C GLU A 145 5.26 -4.03 -0.53
N LYS A 146 4.48 -3.00 -0.21
CA LYS A 146 4.46 -1.75 -1.00
C LYS A 146 5.87 -1.13 -1.10
N ILE A 147 6.59 -1.04 0.01
CA ILE A 147 7.94 -0.47 0.02
C ILE A 147 8.87 -1.30 -0.87
N LEU A 148 8.92 -2.62 -0.73
CA LEU A 148 9.76 -3.49 -1.55
C LEU A 148 9.46 -3.33 -3.05
N LEU A 149 8.18 -3.27 -3.42
CA LEU A 149 7.72 -3.12 -4.80
C LEU A 149 8.11 -1.77 -5.42
N PHE A 150 7.83 -0.67 -4.72
CA PHE A 150 8.04 0.67 -5.27
C PHE A 150 9.47 1.20 -5.13
N SER A 151 10.26 0.65 -4.20
CA SER A 151 11.71 0.87 -4.15
C SER A 151 12.49 0.00 -5.13
N LYS A 152 11.82 -0.78 -5.97
CA LYS A 152 12.43 -1.72 -6.94
C LYS A 152 13.40 -2.70 -6.28
N LEU A 153 13.09 -3.14 -5.07
CA LEU A 153 13.88 -4.14 -4.34
C LEU A 153 13.42 -5.56 -4.64
N ALA A 154 12.10 -5.80 -4.64
CA ALA A 154 11.53 -7.10 -5.01
C ALA A 154 10.15 -6.87 -5.67
N PRO A 155 9.88 -7.55 -6.81
CA PRO A 155 8.60 -7.46 -7.49
C PRO A 155 7.53 -8.33 -6.78
N VAL A 156 7.26 -8.04 -5.50
CA VAL A 156 6.25 -8.75 -4.71
C VAL A 156 4.83 -8.38 -5.14
N ALA A 157 3.88 -9.30 -5.01
CA ALA A 157 2.47 -9.07 -5.28
C ALA A 157 1.81 -8.28 -4.12
N ALA A 158 2.19 -7.00 -3.99
CA ALA A 158 1.67 -6.13 -2.95
C ALA A 158 0.19 -5.80 -3.18
N VAL A 159 -0.63 -5.90 -2.12
CA VAL A 159 -2.06 -5.58 -2.15
C VAL A 159 -2.31 -4.28 -1.39
N PRO A 160 -2.88 -3.24 -2.03
CA PRO A 160 -3.30 -2.04 -1.29
C PRO A 160 -4.42 -2.38 -0.29
N SER A 161 -4.39 -1.78 0.90
CA SER A 161 -5.44 -2.03 1.92
C SER A 161 -6.86 -1.74 1.39
N ALA A 162 -7.02 -0.74 0.53
CA ALA A 162 -8.28 -0.42 -0.13
C ALA A 162 -8.72 -1.49 -1.15
N CYS A 163 -7.78 -2.31 -1.65
CA CYS A 163 -8.03 -3.29 -2.69
C CYS A 163 -8.49 -4.66 -2.16
N VAL A 164 -8.30 -4.96 -0.88
CA VAL A 164 -8.72 -6.26 -0.34
C VAL A 164 -10.21 -6.49 -0.61
N SER A 165 -11.07 -5.51 -0.34
CA SER A 165 -12.50 -5.60 -0.65
C SER A 165 -12.80 -5.69 -2.15
N VAL A 166 -11.99 -5.07 -3.00
CA VAL A 166 -12.11 -5.19 -4.47
C VAL A 166 -11.85 -6.63 -4.90
N ALA A 167 -10.73 -7.20 -4.47
CA ALA A 167 -10.34 -8.57 -4.81
C ALA A 167 -11.39 -9.59 -4.34
N ILE A 168 -11.85 -9.47 -3.09
CA ILE A 168 -12.83 -10.38 -2.53
C ILE A 168 -14.18 -10.31 -3.25
N ARG A 169 -14.61 -9.12 -3.66
CA ARG A 169 -15.86 -8.95 -4.42
C ARG A 169 -15.79 -9.49 -5.85
N LEU A 170 -14.62 -9.38 -6.48
CA LEU A 170 -14.42 -9.87 -7.85
C LEU A 170 -14.18 -11.38 -7.91
N TRP A 171 -13.30 -11.90 -7.05
CA TRP A 171 -12.80 -13.28 -7.14
C TRP A 171 -13.25 -14.20 -6.01
N GLY A 172 -13.95 -13.66 -5.02
CA GLY A 172 -14.31 -14.37 -3.79
C GLY A 172 -13.22 -14.33 -2.73
N GLY A 173 -13.61 -14.52 -1.48
CA GLY A 173 -12.73 -14.51 -0.33
C GLY A 173 -13.16 -15.51 0.73
N THR A 174 -12.43 -15.56 1.84
CA THR A 174 -12.75 -16.44 2.95
C THR A 174 -13.85 -15.89 3.85
N GLY A 175 -14.02 -14.56 3.87
CA GLY A 175 -14.92 -13.84 4.78
C GLY A 175 -14.59 -13.99 6.28
N LYS A 176 -13.50 -14.71 6.63
CA LYS A 176 -13.13 -14.98 8.01
C LYS A 176 -12.59 -13.76 8.73
N ASN A 177 -11.60 -13.10 8.14
CA ASN A 177 -10.99 -11.87 8.66
C ASN A 177 -10.11 -11.21 7.60
N TYR A 178 -9.69 -9.96 7.89
CA TYR A 178 -8.86 -9.18 6.99
C TYR A 178 -7.56 -9.88 6.59
N ALA A 179 -6.87 -10.56 7.50
CA ALA A 179 -5.60 -11.20 7.22
C ALA A 179 -5.75 -12.41 6.26
N ALA A 180 -6.84 -13.15 6.39
CA ALA A 180 -7.18 -14.25 5.49
C ALA A 180 -7.53 -13.72 4.09
N ASP A 181 -8.36 -12.68 4.02
CA ASP A 181 -8.76 -12.06 2.77
C ASP A 181 -7.56 -11.37 2.07
N TYR A 182 -6.65 -10.75 2.84
CA TYR A 182 -5.41 -10.20 2.30
C TYR A 182 -4.55 -11.27 1.62
N ARG A 183 -4.42 -12.46 2.24
CA ARG A 183 -3.68 -13.59 1.66
C ARG A 183 -4.30 -14.06 0.35
N VAL A 184 -5.63 -14.23 0.31
CA VAL A 184 -6.34 -14.60 -0.93
C VAL A 184 -6.12 -13.56 -2.02
N ALA A 185 -6.27 -12.28 -1.71
CA ALA A 185 -6.02 -11.20 -2.67
C ALA A 185 -4.57 -11.22 -3.21
N ARG A 186 -3.60 -11.47 -2.34
CA ARG A 186 -2.19 -11.61 -2.73
C ARG A 186 -1.94 -12.81 -3.63
N GLU A 187 -2.55 -13.95 -3.32
CA GLU A 187 -2.45 -15.15 -4.15
C GLU A 187 -3.02 -14.92 -5.55
N ILE A 188 -4.17 -14.25 -5.65
CA ILE A 188 -4.78 -13.88 -6.95
C ILE A 188 -3.83 -13.01 -7.76
N LEU A 189 -3.26 -11.96 -7.16
CA LEU A 189 -2.32 -11.07 -7.85
C LEU A 189 -1.01 -11.78 -8.21
N SER A 190 -0.53 -12.67 -7.35
CA SER A 190 0.70 -13.44 -7.60
C SER A 190 0.54 -14.42 -8.75
N ALA A 191 -0.61 -15.09 -8.83
CA ALA A 191 -0.89 -16.08 -9.88
C ALA A 191 -1.26 -15.44 -11.23
N GLY A 192 -1.88 -14.25 -11.20
CA GLY A 192 -2.41 -13.59 -12.41
C GLY A 192 -1.50 -12.55 -13.04
N LEU A 193 -0.32 -12.27 -12.47
CA LEU A 193 0.60 -11.24 -12.95
C LEU A 193 2.01 -11.78 -13.11
N ASP A 194 2.68 -11.34 -14.16
CA ASP A 194 4.11 -11.54 -14.31
C ASP A 194 4.90 -11.00 -13.11
N GLU A 195 6.03 -11.66 -12.80
CA GLU A 195 6.90 -11.27 -11.70
C GLU A 195 7.81 -10.10 -12.07
N THR A 196 7.21 -9.04 -12.63
CA THR A 196 7.88 -7.81 -13.01
C THR A 196 7.41 -6.64 -12.14
N PHE A 197 8.27 -5.63 -11.99
CA PHE A 197 7.90 -4.42 -11.27
C PHE A 197 6.75 -3.68 -11.96
N GLU A 198 6.79 -3.61 -13.27
CA GLU A 198 5.83 -2.89 -14.11
C GLU A 198 4.43 -3.46 -13.94
N ALA A 199 4.27 -4.78 -14.14
CA ALA A 199 2.97 -5.45 -14.03
C ALA A 199 2.38 -5.30 -12.60
N ARG A 200 3.19 -5.52 -11.57
CA ARG A 200 2.76 -5.47 -10.17
C ARG A 200 2.52 -4.05 -9.66
N GLN A 201 3.32 -3.06 -10.08
CA GLN A 201 3.08 -1.65 -9.77
C GLN A 201 1.81 -1.13 -10.47
N ARG A 202 1.59 -1.48 -11.75
CA ARG A 202 0.37 -1.16 -12.50
C ARG A 202 -0.87 -1.68 -11.76
N ALA A 203 -0.86 -2.95 -11.42
CA ALA A 203 -1.97 -3.57 -10.70
C ALA A 203 -2.22 -2.91 -9.34
N TYR A 204 -1.16 -2.69 -8.55
CA TYR A 204 -1.26 -2.01 -7.26
C TYR A 204 -1.96 -0.65 -7.37
N LEU A 205 -1.55 0.17 -8.33
CA LEU A 205 -2.03 1.54 -8.46
C LEU A 205 -3.48 1.59 -8.96
N LEU A 206 -3.82 0.81 -9.99
CA LEU A 206 -5.18 0.77 -10.54
C LEU A 206 -6.20 0.20 -9.53
N LEU A 207 -5.86 -0.89 -8.86
CA LEU A 207 -6.73 -1.49 -7.87
C LEU A 207 -6.89 -0.60 -6.63
N LYS A 208 -5.82 0.10 -6.20
CA LYS A 208 -5.89 1.11 -5.15
C LYS A 208 -6.86 2.22 -5.52
N LYS A 209 -6.72 2.78 -6.71
CA LYS A 209 -7.60 3.85 -7.22
C LYS A 209 -9.05 3.40 -7.24
N HIS A 210 -9.32 2.21 -7.77
CA HIS A 210 -10.66 1.66 -7.83
C HIS A 210 -11.29 1.43 -6.44
N GLY A 211 -10.52 0.89 -5.48
CA GLY A 211 -10.98 0.70 -4.12
C GLY A 211 -11.25 2.00 -3.36
N GLN A 212 -10.53 3.07 -3.70
CA GLN A 212 -10.72 4.39 -3.08
C GLN A 212 -11.90 5.17 -3.68
N GLU A 213 -12.17 5.05 -4.96
CA GLU A 213 -13.14 5.90 -5.65
C GLU A 213 -14.50 5.23 -5.90
N ILE A 214 -14.49 4.00 -6.36
CA ILE A 214 -15.71 3.28 -6.77
C ILE A 214 -16.00 2.12 -5.85
N CYS A 215 -15.13 1.12 -5.77
CA CYS A 215 -15.39 -0.10 -5.00
C CYS A 215 -15.03 0.07 -3.53
N LYS A 216 -15.59 1.12 -2.89
CA LYS A 216 -15.34 1.45 -1.48
C LYS A 216 -15.72 0.30 -0.55
N ARG A 217 -14.99 0.15 0.56
CA ARG A 217 -15.19 -0.95 1.51
C ARG A 217 -16.62 -1.02 2.05
N SER A 218 -17.17 0.11 2.52
CA SER A 218 -18.51 0.16 3.13
C SER A 218 -19.62 0.33 2.10
N THR A 219 -19.45 1.24 1.14
CA THR A 219 -20.50 1.60 0.19
C THR A 219 -19.93 1.65 -1.22
N PRO A 220 -19.89 0.50 -1.94
CA PRO A 220 -19.43 0.47 -3.32
C PRO A 220 -20.44 1.13 -4.24
N LYS A 221 -19.95 1.93 -5.19
CA LYS A 221 -20.76 2.61 -6.22
C LYS A 221 -20.89 1.71 -7.44
N CYS A 222 -21.67 0.64 -7.31
CA CYS A 222 -21.79 -0.39 -8.34
C CYS A 222 -22.43 0.13 -9.61
N GLU A 223 -23.30 1.14 -9.53
CA GLU A 223 -24.02 1.76 -10.65
C GLU A 223 -23.11 2.38 -11.72
N ILE A 224 -21.91 2.81 -11.33
CA ILE A 224 -20.91 3.40 -12.23
C ILE A 224 -19.65 2.52 -12.40
N CYS A 225 -19.67 1.30 -11.86
CA CYS A 225 -18.51 0.41 -11.89
C CYS A 225 -18.37 -0.30 -13.23
N PRO A 226 -17.23 -0.21 -13.93
CA PRO A 226 -17.05 -0.88 -15.23
C PRO A 226 -16.93 -2.41 -15.10
N LEU A 227 -16.77 -2.94 -13.87
CA LEU A 227 -16.53 -4.34 -13.59
C LEU A 227 -17.80 -5.13 -13.23
N THR A 228 -18.99 -4.53 -13.29
CA THR A 228 -20.24 -5.16 -12.85
C THR A 228 -20.54 -6.47 -13.57
N ARG A 229 -20.24 -6.56 -14.89
CA ARG A 229 -20.45 -7.78 -15.67
C ARG A 229 -19.61 -8.96 -15.20
N GLN A 230 -18.47 -8.70 -14.58
CA GLN A 230 -17.51 -9.71 -14.12
C GLN A 230 -17.50 -9.86 -12.59
N CYS A 231 -18.26 -9.01 -11.88
CA CYS A 231 -18.21 -8.94 -10.43
C CYS A 231 -19.15 -9.94 -9.77
N ALA A 232 -18.60 -10.98 -9.14
CA ALA A 232 -19.40 -12.00 -8.46
C ALA A 232 -20.31 -11.39 -7.37
N TYR A 233 -19.83 -10.40 -6.62
CA TYR A 233 -20.62 -9.70 -5.62
C TYR A 233 -21.83 -8.97 -6.23
N PHE A 234 -21.65 -8.27 -7.34
CA PHE A 234 -22.75 -7.55 -7.98
C PHE A 234 -23.79 -8.48 -8.55
N GLN A 235 -23.38 -9.58 -9.17
CA GLN A 235 -24.29 -10.60 -9.74
C GLN A 235 -25.08 -11.30 -8.65
N ALA A 236 -24.44 -11.67 -7.53
CA ALA A 236 -25.15 -12.25 -6.39
C ALA A 236 -26.22 -11.30 -5.84
N LYS A 237 -25.85 -10.01 -5.63
CA LYS A 237 -26.78 -9.00 -5.15
C LYS A 237 -27.96 -8.76 -6.11
N ALA A 238 -27.72 -8.79 -7.42
CA ALA A 238 -28.76 -8.64 -8.41
C ALA A 238 -29.72 -9.85 -8.42
N ALA A 239 -29.20 -11.05 -8.21
CA ALA A 239 -30.02 -12.27 -8.08
C ALA A 239 -30.93 -12.22 -6.84
N ASP A 240 -30.38 -11.79 -5.69
CA ASP A 240 -31.15 -11.65 -4.44
C ASP A 240 -32.25 -10.57 -4.55
N SER A 241 -32.02 -9.50 -5.32
CA SER A 241 -33.00 -8.43 -5.55
C SER A 241 -34.14 -8.82 -6.49
N ASN A 242 -33.97 -9.89 -7.25
CA ASN A 242 -34.96 -10.43 -8.20
C ASN A 242 -35.62 -11.72 -7.66
N ALA A 243 -35.31 -12.14 -6.44
CA ALA A 243 -36.02 -13.23 -5.77
C ALA A 243 -37.41 -12.74 -5.31
N PRO A 244 -38.50 -13.49 -5.57
CA PRO A 244 -39.87 -13.09 -5.26
C PRO A 244 -40.13 -12.96 -3.75
#